data_bd079409a495022ce6e62f3a3e4bf539
#
_entry.id   bd079409a495022ce6e62f3a3e4bf539
#
_cell.length_a   1.000
_cell.length_b   1.000
_cell.length_c   1.000
_cell.angle_alpha   90.00
_cell.angle_beta   90.00
_cell.angle_gamma   90.00
#
_symmetry.space_group_name_H-M   'P 1'
#
loop_
_entity.id
_entity.type
_entity.pdbx_description
1 polymer ?
#
loop_
_entity_poly.entity_id
_entity_poly.type
_entity_poly.pdbx_seq_one_letter_code
_entity_poly.pdbx_strand_id
1 'polypeptide(L)'
;MSNLIADWRDRPTHRRVWALAAPMILSNISVPLVALVDSTVIGHLPHAHQLGAVAVGASLYTFLAWAMGFLRMGSTGFAAQAAGRGDGAALRQILLQGLLLAMGLAIALGALGIPLSGVALHFMQPSAELDQLTREFFHTRLFGLPAALASYALVGWFLGTQNARAPLAILLSTNLVNIALNLWFVLGLEWGVVGAARASVIAEWTGALIGLLMTRKALRAYSGHIAWAALALWQSWRPLLAVNRDIFIRSLLLQSVFFLITVQGARLGDATVAANALLLNGLLLTAHALDGLAHAVEALCGHAIGARDRDALRRSLVVACGWSLLASLGFAVLFLFAGHLFIEMQTDIQNVRDTAFVYLPYLAALPLIAVWSYLLDGLFIGATRAREMRNGMLLTVILLLPFAWALQGLGNHGLWITFLLFMVLRSATLGTIAWVLRNNDGWFAGRVH
;
A
#
# COMPACT_ATOMS: atom_id res chain seq x y z
N MET A 1 -1.42 33.27 9.81
CA MET A 1 -2.77 32.88 9.36
C MET A 1 -3.10 33.32 7.94
N SER A 2 -2.77 34.56 7.53
CA SER A 2 -3.00 35.06 6.16
C SER A 2 -2.43 34.19 5.04
N ASN A 3 -1.23 33.63 5.21
CA ASN A 3 -0.60 32.77 4.22
C ASN A 3 -1.30 31.40 4.03
N LEU A 4 -1.85 30.80 5.10
CA LEU A 4 -2.54 29.51 5.01
C LEU A 4 -3.85 29.61 4.22
N ILE A 5 -4.60 30.72 4.40
CA ILE A 5 -5.85 30.95 3.65
C ILE A 5 -5.53 31.21 2.17
N ALA A 6 -4.45 31.96 1.88
CA ALA A 6 -4.01 32.18 0.51
C ALA A 6 -3.58 30.88 -0.17
N ASP A 7 -2.81 30.03 0.52
CA ASP A 7 -2.39 28.71 0.02
C ASP A 7 -3.58 27.78 -0.21
N TRP A 8 -4.57 27.78 0.69
CA TRP A 8 -5.80 27.00 0.52
C TRP A 8 -6.65 27.48 -0.67
N ARG A 9 -6.60 28.76 -1.02
CA ARG A 9 -7.36 29.31 -2.17
C ARG A 9 -6.68 29.07 -3.52
N ASP A 10 -5.51 28.45 -3.56
CA ASP A 10 -4.74 28.21 -4.80
C ASP A 10 -5.38 27.12 -5.68
N ARG A 11 -6.32 27.52 -6.55
CA ARG A 11 -7.05 26.63 -7.47
C ARG A 11 -6.16 25.69 -8.28
N PRO A 12 -5.01 26.13 -8.83
CA PRO A 12 -4.12 25.23 -9.57
C PRO A 12 -3.61 24.05 -8.72
N THR A 13 -3.30 24.28 -7.44
CA THR A 13 -2.85 23.21 -6.53
C THR A 13 -3.99 22.24 -6.21
N HIS A 14 -5.22 22.69 -6.00
CA HIS A 14 -6.38 21.80 -5.85
C HIS A 14 -6.53 20.87 -7.06
N ARG A 15 -6.46 21.43 -8.26
CA ARG A 15 -6.56 20.64 -9.50
C ARG A 15 -5.45 19.59 -9.60
N ARG A 16 -4.20 19.93 -9.20
CA ARG A 16 -3.08 18.98 -9.20
C ARG A 16 -3.27 17.88 -8.17
N VAL A 17 -3.70 18.21 -6.95
CA VAL A 17 -3.99 17.22 -5.90
C VAL A 17 -5.03 16.21 -6.38
N TRP A 18 -6.16 16.68 -6.91
CA TRP A 18 -7.22 15.80 -7.39
C TRP A 18 -6.86 15.05 -8.68
N ALA A 19 -6.06 15.62 -9.56
CA ALA A 19 -5.57 14.93 -10.75
C ALA A 19 -4.69 13.71 -10.41
N LEU A 20 -4.06 13.72 -9.24
CA LEU A 20 -3.28 12.59 -8.72
C LEU A 20 -4.12 11.69 -7.80
N ALA A 21 -4.86 12.29 -6.86
CA ALA A 21 -5.60 11.53 -5.85
C ALA A 21 -6.77 10.73 -6.45
N ALA A 22 -7.59 11.33 -7.32
CA ALA A 22 -8.81 10.67 -7.80
C ALA A 22 -8.53 9.39 -8.60
N PRO A 23 -7.57 9.34 -9.57
CA PRO A 23 -7.22 8.08 -10.22
C PRO A 23 -6.69 7.03 -9.26
N MET A 24 -5.93 7.44 -8.22
CA MET A 24 -5.38 6.51 -7.25
C MET A 24 -6.45 5.96 -6.29
N ILE A 25 -7.38 6.80 -5.84
CA ILE A 25 -8.54 6.36 -5.06
C ILE A 25 -9.35 5.32 -5.86
N LEU A 26 -9.65 5.63 -7.14
CA LEU A 26 -10.37 4.71 -8.02
C LEU A 26 -9.63 3.38 -8.21
N SER A 27 -8.30 3.44 -8.39
CA SER A 27 -7.46 2.23 -8.47
C SER A 27 -7.52 1.40 -7.19
N ASN A 28 -7.41 2.05 -6.04
CA ASN A 28 -7.43 1.36 -4.74
C ASN A 28 -8.79 0.71 -4.45
N ILE A 29 -9.90 1.38 -4.81
CA ILE A 29 -11.25 0.82 -4.66
C ILE A 29 -11.48 -0.37 -5.60
N SER A 30 -10.81 -0.45 -6.75
CA SER A 30 -10.95 -1.58 -7.67
C SER A 30 -10.41 -2.89 -7.09
N VAL A 31 -9.45 -2.85 -6.16
CA VAL A 31 -8.81 -4.04 -5.56
C VAL A 31 -9.82 -4.91 -4.78
N PRO A 32 -10.62 -4.39 -3.83
CA PRO A 32 -11.64 -5.18 -3.15
C PRO A 32 -12.71 -5.74 -4.10
N LEU A 33 -13.04 -5.00 -5.17
CA LEU A 33 -14.02 -5.46 -6.15
C LEU A 33 -13.52 -6.69 -6.92
N VAL A 34 -12.24 -6.70 -7.30
CA VAL A 34 -11.63 -7.89 -7.92
C VAL A 34 -11.63 -9.08 -6.97
N ALA A 35 -11.23 -8.86 -5.71
CA ALA A 35 -11.25 -9.93 -4.71
C ALA A 35 -12.65 -10.53 -4.51
N LEU A 36 -13.71 -9.70 -4.58
CA LEU A 36 -15.08 -10.17 -4.53
C LEU A 36 -15.44 -11.03 -5.74
N VAL A 37 -15.10 -10.59 -6.95
CA VAL A 37 -15.35 -11.35 -8.18
C VAL A 37 -14.57 -12.66 -8.17
N ASP A 38 -13.28 -12.64 -7.81
CA ASP A 38 -12.45 -13.84 -7.70
C ASP A 38 -13.05 -14.84 -6.69
N SER A 39 -13.45 -14.35 -5.51
CA SER A 39 -14.11 -15.20 -4.51
C SER A 39 -15.42 -15.82 -5.03
N THR A 40 -16.20 -15.03 -5.79
CA THR A 40 -17.44 -15.53 -6.39
C THR A 40 -17.17 -16.59 -7.44
N VAL A 41 -16.24 -16.34 -8.37
CA VAL A 41 -15.88 -17.31 -9.43
C VAL A 41 -15.34 -18.59 -8.83
N ILE A 42 -14.43 -18.49 -7.86
CA ILE A 42 -13.81 -19.63 -7.19
C ILE A 42 -14.83 -20.36 -6.29
N GLY A 43 -15.79 -19.64 -5.72
CA GLY A 43 -16.88 -20.22 -4.91
C GLY A 43 -17.82 -21.14 -5.71
N HIS A 44 -17.81 -21.05 -7.05
CA HIS A 44 -18.56 -21.95 -7.93
C HIS A 44 -17.77 -23.22 -8.35
N LEU A 45 -16.54 -23.39 -7.83
CA LEU A 45 -15.80 -24.64 -8.04
C LEU A 45 -16.49 -25.80 -7.33
N PRO A 46 -16.49 -27.02 -7.96
CA PRO A 46 -17.31 -28.13 -7.51
C PRO A 46 -16.90 -28.73 -6.16
N HIS A 47 -15.67 -28.49 -5.71
CA HIS A 47 -15.14 -29.14 -4.51
C HIS A 47 -14.53 -28.15 -3.52
N ALA A 48 -14.81 -28.31 -2.23
CA ALA A 48 -14.33 -27.45 -1.15
C ALA A 48 -12.79 -27.35 -1.06
N HIS A 49 -12.06 -28.43 -1.37
CA HIS A 49 -10.60 -28.44 -1.38
C HIS A 49 -10.01 -27.53 -2.46
N GLN A 50 -10.71 -27.30 -3.57
CA GLN A 50 -10.29 -26.36 -4.63
C GLN A 50 -10.38 -24.90 -4.13
N LEU A 51 -11.49 -24.55 -3.47
CA LEU A 51 -11.65 -23.24 -2.84
C LEU A 51 -10.56 -23.00 -1.78
N GLY A 52 -10.34 -24.00 -0.93
CA GLY A 52 -9.28 -23.95 0.09
C GLY A 52 -7.88 -23.77 -0.50
N ALA A 53 -7.59 -24.51 -1.60
CA ALA A 53 -6.29 -24.42 -2.27
C ALA A 53 -6.00 -23.02 -2.83
N VAL A 54 -7.00 -22.38 -3.46
CA VAL A 54 -6.86 -21.01 -3.96
C VAL A 54 -6.70 -20.04 -2.79
N ALA A 55 -7.50 -20.17 -1.73
CA ALA A 55 -7.41 -19.29 -0.57
C ALA A 55 -6.03 -19.34 0.10
N VAL A 56 -5.50 -20.53 0.35
CA VAL A 56 -4.17 -20.71 0.95
C VAL A 56 -3.07 -20.25 0.00
N GLY A 57 -3.10 -20.67 -1.27
CA GLY A 57 -2.09 -20.31 -2.26
C GLY A 57 -2.06 -18.81 -2.55
N ALA A 58 -3.23 -18.15 -2.64
CA ALA A 58 -3.33 -16.72 -2.80
C ALA A 58 -2.82 -15.96 -1.58
N SER A 59 -3.07 -16.45 -0.37
CA SER A 59 -2.56 -15.84 0.86
C SER A 59 -1.03 -15.88 0.92
N LEU A 60 -0.41 -17.02 0.58
CA LEU A 60 1.04 -17.16 0.51
C LEU A 60 1.65 -16.22 -0.54
N TYR A 61 1.05 -16.14 -1.73
CA TYR A 61 1.51 -15.24 -2.79
C TYR A 61 1.37 -13.77 -2.41
N THR A 62 0.21 -13.39 -1.86
CA THR A 62 -0.07 -12.01 -1.44
C THR A 62 0.90 -11.55 -0.35
N PHE A 63 1.25 -12.43 0.58
CA PHE A 63 2.24 -12.12 1.60
C PHE A 63 3.61 -11.79 0.99
N LEU A 64 4.07 -12.61 0.02
CA LEU A 64 5.34 -12.34 -0.68
C LEU A 64 5.30 -11.03 -1.48
N ALA A 65 4.24 -10.82 -2.27
CA ALA A 65 4.10 -9.63 -3.11
C ALA A 65 3.93 -8.36 -2.28
N TRP A 66 3.11 -8.40 -1.22
CA TRP A 66 2.87 -7.25 -0.35
C TRP A 66 4.15 -6.76 0.34
N ALA A 67 4.99 -7.69 0.82
CA ALA A 67 6.25 -7.34 1.44
C ALA A 67 7.16 -6.49 0.53
N MET A 68 6.96 -6.56 -0.79
CA MET A 68 7.73 -5.82 -1.81
C MET A 68 7.13 -4.46 -2.17
N GLY A 69 6.07 -4.02 -1.50
CA GLY A 69 5.42 -2.70 -1.73
C GLY A 69 6.36 -1.51 -1.59
N PHE A 70 7.50 -1.68 -0.92
CA PHE A 70 8.55 -0.66 -0.82
C PHE A 70 9.12 -0.25 -2.19
N LEU A 71 9.08 -1.12 -3.21
CA LEU A 71 9.51 -0.81 -4.57
C LEU A 71 8.72 0.38 -5.15
N ARG A 72 7.41 0.42 -4.92
CA ARG A 72 6.57 1.54 -5.33
C ARG A 72 7.00 2.82 -4.63
N MET A 73 7.05 2.77 -3.30
CA MET A 73 7.33 3.93 -2.46
C MET A 73 8.71 4.53 -2.74
N GLY A 74 9.75 3.68 -2.82
CA GLY A 74 11.10 4.10 -3.15
C GLY A 74 11.18 4.74 -4.54
N SER A 75 10.59 4.11 -5.55
CA SER A 75 10.57 4.64 -6.91
C SER A 75 9.83 5.99 -6.99
N THR A 76 8.72 6.18 -6.24
CA THR A 76 7.98 7.45 -6.23
C THR A 76 8.85 8.60 -5.76
N GLY A 77 9.51 8.48 -4.62
CA GLY A 77 10.29 9.58 -4.05
C GLY A 77 11.44 10.01 -4.94
N PHE A 78 12.24 9.06 -5.43
CA PHE A 78 13.36 9.38 -6.34
C PHE A 78 12.89 9.96 -7.66
N ALA A 79 11.84 9.38 -8.28
CA ALA A 79 11.30 9.89 -9.55
C ALA A 79 10.68 11.28 -9.37
N ALA A 80 9.98 11.56 -8.28
CA ALA A 80 9.39 12.87 -8.00
C ALA A 80 10.46 13.96 -7.89
N GLN A 81 11.55 13.68 -7.16
CA GLN A 81 12.64 14.65 -7.03
C GLN A 81 13.41 14.83 -8.35
N ALA A 82 13.65 13.77 -9.12
CA ALA A 82 14.29 13.86 -10.43
C ALA A 82 13.42 14.67 -11.43
N ALA A 83 12.11 14.42 -11.42
CA ALA A 83 11.15 15.18 -12.23
C ALA A 83 11.13 16.68 -11.83
N GLY A 84 11.18 16.97 -10.53
CA GLY A 84 11.25 18.34 -10.01
C GLY A 84 12.51 19.09 -10.46
N ARG A 85 13.65 18.40 -10.61
CA ARG A 85 14.88 18.97 -11.16
C ARG A 85 14.89 19.04 -12.70
N GLY A 86 13.90 18.46 -13.39
CA GLY A 86 13.91 18.30 -14.83
C GLY A 86 14.97 17.29 -15.34
N ASP A 87 15.50 16.44 -14.46
CA ASP A 87 16.60 15.52 -14.76
C ASP A 87 16.08 14.23 -15.41
N GLY A 88 15.98 14.25 -16.73
CA GLY A 88 15.52 13.11 -17.51
C GLY A 88 16.51 11.94 -17.55
N ALA A 89 17.80 12.16 -17.33
CA ALA A 89 18.78 11.09 -17.21
C ALA A 89 18.58 10.30 -15.91
N ALA A 90 18.43 11.01 -14.80
CA ALA A 90 18.09 10.39 -13.51
C ALA A 90 16.76 9.64 -13.56
N LEU A 91 15.73 10.19 -14.21
CA LEU A 91 14.44 9.49 -14.37
C LEU A 91 14.57 8.14 -15.08
N ARG A 92 15.38 8.08 -16.15
CA ARG A 92 15.65 6.83 -16.88
C ARG A 92 16.44 5.85 -16.03
N GLN A 93 17.42 6.34 -15.29
CA GLN A 93 18.23 5.52 -14.40
C GLN A 93 17.38 4.92 -13.28
N ILE A 94 16.53 5.73 -12.61
CA ILE A 94 15.63 5.28 -11.54
C ILE A 94 14.65 4.22 -12.05
N LEU A 95 14.07 4.43 -13.26
CA LEU A 95 13.20 3.45 -13.88
C LEU A 95 13.91 2.10 -14.10
N LEU A 96 15.09 2.14 -14.69
CA LEU A 96 15.85 0.94 -15.01
C LEU A 96 16.33 0.22 -13.75
N GLN A 97 16.84 0.96 -12.76
CA GLN A 97 17.21 0.40 -11.46
C GLN A 97 16.02 -0.22 -10.75
N GLY A 98 14.84 0.44 -10.76
CA GLY A 98 13.61 -0.09 -10.18
C GLY A 98 13.17 -1.40 -10.84
N LEU A 99 13.22 -1.48 -12.17
CA LEU A 99 12.86 -2.70 -12.92
C LEU A 99 13.88 -3.83 -12.71
N LEU A 100 15.18 -3.53 -12.70
CA LEU A 100 16.22 -4.52 -12.45
C LEU A 100 16.14 -5.05 -11.01
N LEU A 101 15.88 -4.18 -10.03
CA LEU A 101 15.66 -4.59 -8.64
C LEU A 101 14.41 -5.46 -8.50
N ALA A 102 13.31 -5.08 -9.16
CA ALA A 102 12.08 -5.87 -9.19
C ALA A 102 12.32 -7.27 -9.77
N MET A 103 13.06 -7.37 -10.88
CA MET A 103 13.41 -8.65 -11.50
C MET A 103 14.31 -9.50 -10.60
N GLY A 104 15.36 -8.91 -10.01
CA GLY A 104 16.25 -9.62 -9.09
C GLY A 104 15.51 -10.16 -7.86
N LEU A 105 14.62 -9.34 -7.28
CA LEU A 105 13.78 -9.75 -6.16
C LEU A 105 12.78 -10.84 -6.57
N ALA A 106 12.17 -10.74 -7.74
CA ALA A 106 11.24 -11.75 -8.24
C ALA A 106 11.92 -13.11 -8.42
N ILE A 107 13.14 -13.12 -8.95
CA ILE A 107 13.93 -14.36 -9.10
C ILE A 107 14.28 -14.92 -7.71
N ALA A 108 14.77 -14.09 -6.79
CA ALA A 108 15.12 -14.51 -5.44
C ALA A 108 13.90 -15.04 -4.66
N LEU A 109 12.78 -14.33 -4.70
CA LEU A 109 11.54 -14.74 -4.04
C LEU A 109 10.90 -15.96 -4.72
N GLY A 110 10.99 -16.09 -6.04
CA GLY A 110 10.55 -17.28 -6.77
C GLY A 110 11.34 -18.52 -6.33
N ALA A 111 12.66 -18.39 -6.25
CA ALA A 111 13.54 -19.47 -5.79
C ALA A 111 13.31 -19.85 -4.32
N LEU A 112 13.11 -18.85 -3.45
CA LEU A 112 12.84 -19.07 -2.02
C LEU A 112 11.39 -19.47 -1.75
N GLY A 113 10.44 -19.02 -2.57
CA GLY A 113 9.02 -19.28 -2.40
C GLY A 113 8.67 -20.76 -2.50
N ILE A 114 9.35 -21.50 -3.37
CA ILE A 114 9.15 -22.95 -3.52
C ILE A 114 9.42 -23.70 -2.20
N PRO A 115 10.61 -23.62 -1.58
CA PRO A 115 10.83 -24.29 -0.30
C PRO A 115 9.98 -23.71 0.85
N LEU A 116 9.75 -22.38 0.88
CA LEU A 116 8.93 -21.78 1.91
C LEU A 116 7.47 -22.24 1.87
N SER A 117 6.89 -22.42 0.68
CA SER A 117 5.54 -22.99 0.55
C SER A 117 5.49 -24.41 1.09
N GLY A 118 6.53 -25.23 0.84
CA GLY A 118 6.65 -26.57 1.41
C GLY A 118 6.68 -26.58 2.93
N VAL A 119 7.44 -25.66 3.54
CA VAL A 119 7.49 -25.50 5.00
C VAL A 119 6.14 -25.05 5.55
N ALA A 120 5.51 -24.03 4.94
CA ALA A 120 4.21 -23.54 5.38
C ALA A 120 3.14 -24.64 5.34
N LEU A 121 3.04 -25.42 4.23
CA LEU A 121 2.11 -26.50 4.09
C LEU A 121 2.39 -27.66 5.04
N HIS A 122 3.66 -27.94 5.34
CA HIS A 122 4.02 -28.94 6.34
C HIS A 122 3.47 -28.58 7.75
N PHE A 123 3.55 -27.31 8.14
CA PHE A 123 2.98 -26.86 9.42
C PHE A 123 1.44 -26.84 9.43
N MET A 124 0.82 -26.59 8.27
CA MET A 124 -0.64 -26.57 8.15
C MET A 124 -1.27 -27.97 8.13
N GLN A 125 -0.51 -29.00 7.75
CA GLN A 125 -0.96 -30.40 7.61
C GLN A 125 -2.29 -30.54 6.85
N PRO A 126 -2.43 -29.97 5.62
CA PRO A 126 -3.64 -30.08 4.84
C PRO A 126 -3.85 -31.49 4.32
N SER A 127 -5.05 -31.80 3.79
CA SER A 127 -5.27 -33.05 3.03
C SER A 127 -4.33 -33.13 1.81
N ALA A 128 -4.05 -34.34 1.34
CA ALA A 128 -3.14 -34.54 0.18
C ALA A 128 -3.60 -33.78 -1.07
N GLU A 129 -4.93 -33.76 -1.32
CA GLU A 129 -5.52 -33.05 -2.44
C GLU A 129 -5.37 -31.52 -2.30
N LEU A 130 -5.60 -30.98 -1.08
CA LEU A 130 -5.44 -29.57 -0.81
C LEU A 130 -3.97 -29.15 -0.94
N ASP A 131 -3.02 -29.97 -0.44
CA ASP A 131 -1.58 -29.71 -0.57
C ASP A 131 -1.15 -29.62 -2.02
N GLN A 132 -1.52 -30.60 -2.84
CA GLN A 132 -1.17 -30.67 -4.26
C GLN A 132 -1.70 -29.42 -5.01
N LEU A 133 -2.99 -29.13 -4.88
CA LEU A 133 -3.60 -28.01 -5.61
C LEU A 133 -3.06 -26.66 -5.14
N THR A 134 -2.76 -26.52 -3.84
CA THR A 134 -2.14 -25.30 -3.30
C THR A 134 -0.75 -25.08 -3.91
N ARG A 135 0.06 -26.14 -4.01
CA ARG A 135 1.39 -26.06 -4.66
C ARG A 135 1.27 -25.70 -6.14
N GLU A 136 0.37 -26.35 -6.88
CA GLU A 136 0.14 -26.05 -8.30
C GLU A 136 -0.28 -24.60 -8.50
N PHE A 137 -1.23 -24.09 -7.71
CA PHE A 137 -1.65 -22.70 -7.72
C PHE A 137 -0.48 -21.75 -7.42
N PHE A 138 0.19 -21.96 -6.29
CA PHE A 138 1.26 -21.09 -5.84
C PHE A 138 2.45 -21.07 -6.81
N HIS A 139 2.90 -22.23 -7.28
CA HIS A 139 4.01 -22.31 -8.25
C HIS A 139 3.65 -21.63 -9.57
N THR A 140 2.41 -21.79 -10.04
CA THR A 140 1.93 -21.07 -11.23
C THR A 140 1.94 -19.57 -10.99
N ARG A 141 1.48 -19.10 -9.83
CA ARG A 141 1.48 -17.68 -9.47
C ARG A 141 2.88 -17.06 -9.42
N LEU A 142 3.92 -17.82 -9.07
CA LEU A 142 5.30 -17.33 -9.05
C LEU A 142 5.76 -16.81 -10.42
N PHE A 143 5.22 -17.32 -11.54
CA PHE A 143 5.50 -16.76 -12.88
C PHE A 143 4.94 -15.34 -13.10
N GLY A 144 3.98 -14.93 -12.31
CA GLY A 144 3.44 -13.55 -12.31
C GLY A 144 4.30 -12.58 -11.49
N LEU A 145 5.09 -13.08 -10.54
CA LEU A 145 5.84 -12.26 -9.59
C LEU A 145 6.75 -11.21 -10.26
N PRO A 146 7.51 -11.52 -11.35
CA PRO A 146 8.30 -10.50 -12.06
C PRO A 146 7.44 -9.34 -12.58
N ALA A 147 6.28 -9.63 -13.14
CA ALA A 147 5.36 -8.63 -13.66
C ALA A 147 4.70 -7.80 -12.55
N ALA A 148 4.30 -8.44 -11.45
CA ALA A 148 3.73 -7.77 -10.29
C ALA A 148 4.74 -6.79 -9.66
N LEU A 149 5.98 -7.22 -9.44
CA LEU A 149 7.02 -6.36 -8.85
C LEU A 149 7.48 -5.26 -9.83
N ALA A 150 7.56 -5.55 -11.13
CA ALA A 150 7.79 -4.52 -12.14
C ALA A 150 6.66 -3.47 -12.15
N SER A 151 5.41 -3.89 -11.99
CA SER A 151 4.27 -2.98 -11.88
C SER A 151 4.37 -2.07 -10.65
N TYR A 152 4.85 -2.55 -9.50
CA TYR A 152 5.13 -1.69 -8.34
C TYR A 152 6.15 -0.59 -8.68
N ALA A 153 7.27 -0.95 -9.30
CA ALA A 153 8.28 0.03 -9.70
C ALA A 153 7.74 1.04 -10.72
N LEU A 154 6.97 0.58 -11.72
CA LEU A 154 6.33 1.42 -12.73
C LEU A 154 5.30 2.37 -12.13
N VAL A 155 4.40 1.88 -11.29
CA VAL A 155 3.39 2.69 -10.59
C VAL A 155 4.07 3.78 -9.78
N GLY A 156 5.11 3.44 -8.99
CA GLY A 156 5.88 4.41 -8.23
C GLY A 156 6.54 5.46 -9.12
N TRP A 157 7.18 5.03 -10.19
CA TRP A 157 7.84 5.94 -11.13
C TRP A 157 6.85 6.91 -11.80
N PHE A 158 5.69 6.42 -12.25
CA PHE A 158 4.66 7.26 -12.84
C PHE A 158 4.07 8.24 -11.85
N LEU A 159 3.81 7.83 -10.61
CA LEU A 159 3.35 8.73 -9.55
C LEU A 159 4.39 9.85 -9.32
N GLY A 160 5.66 9.50 -9.22
CA GLY A 160 6.75 10.48 -9.08
C GLY A 160 6.80 11.47 -10.23
N THR A 161 6.52 11.07 -11.46
CA THR A 161 6.42 11.97 -12.62
C THR A 161 5.06 12.69 -12.72
N GLN A 162 4.24 12.64 -11.66
CA GLN A 162 2.91 13.26 -11.60
C GLN A 162 1.92 12.73 -12.66
N ASN A 163 2.08 11.49 -13.09
CA ASN A 163 1.20 10.83 -14.05
C ASN A 163 0.39 9.73 -13.38
N ALA A 164 -0.71 10.07 -12.71
CA ALA A 164 -1.58 9.09 -12.06
C ALA A 164 -2.49 8.31 -13.03
N ARG A 165 -2.58 8.73 -14.31
CA ARG A 165 -3.34 8.00 -15.33
C ARG A 165 -2.67 6.67 -15.72
N ALA A 166 -1.35 6.62 -15.69
CA ALA A 166 -0.62 5.39 -16.00
C ALA A 166 -0.81 4.32 -14.90
N PRO A 167 -0.63 4.60 -13.60
CA PRO A 167 -1.03 3.69 -12.53
C PRO A 167 -2.46 3.18 -12.64
N LEU A 168 -3.41 4.08 -12.91
CA LEU A 168 -4.82 3.70 -13.12
C LEU A 168 -4.96 2.73 -14.31
N ALA A 169 -4.31 3.01 -15.43
CA ALA A 169 -4.36 2.13 -16.60
C ALA A 169 -3.73 0.75 -16.31
N ILE A 170 -2.59 0.71 -15.61
CA ILE A 170 -1.93 -0.54 -15.21
C ILE A 170 -2.86 -1.38 -14.32
N LEU A 171 -3.35 -0.79 -13.23
CA LEU A 171 -4.16 -1.52 -12.23
C LEU A 171 -5.52 -1.92 -12.80
N LEU A 172 -6.18 -1.02 -13.53
CA LEU A 172 -7.49 -1.30 -14.09
C LEU A 172 -7.43 -2.36 -15.19
N SER A 173 -6.40 -2.31 -16.08
CA SER A 173 -6.22 -3.35 -17.10
C SER A 173 -5.88 -4.71 -16.50
N THR A 174 -5.01 -4.75 -15.47
CA THR A 174 -4.74 -5.97 -14.71
C THR A 174 -6.03 -6.56 -14.15
N ASN A 175 -6.83 -5.74 -13.49
CA ASN A 175 -8.06 -6.18 -12.85
C ASN A 175 -9.11 -6.67 -13.87
N LEU A 176 -9.34 -5.91 -14.95
CA LEU A 176 -10.31 -6.29 -15.98
C LEU A 176 -9.90 -7.57 -16.72
N VAL A 177 -8.62 -7.71 -17.07
CA VAL A 177 -8.09 -8.93 -17.71
C VAL A 177 -8.18 -10.11 -16.77
N ASN A 178 -7.86 -9.91 -15.48
CA ASN A 178 -7.99 -10.96 -14.46
C ASN A 178 -9.44 -11.47 -14.37
N ILE A 179 -10.41 -10.57 -14.23
CA ILE A 179 -11.84 -10.93 -14.18
C ILE A 179 -12.27 -11.68 -15.43
N ALA A 180 -11.96 -11.13 -16.61
CA ALA A 180 -12.35 -11.74 -17.88
C ALA A 180 -11.76 -13.17 -18.07
N LEU A 181 -10.47 -13.32 -17.73
CA LEU A 181 -9.79 -14.60 -17.84
C LEU A 181 -10.21 -15.58 -16.74
N ASN A 182 -10.51 -15.14 -15.52
CA ASN A 182 -11.08 -16.00 -14.48
C ASN A 182 -12.43 -16.57 -14.91
N LEU A 183 -13.33 -15.74 -15.41
CA LEU A 183 -14.61 -16.23 -15.96
C LEU A 183 -14.40 -17.23 -17.10
N TRP A 184 -13.49 -16.94 -18.00
CA TRP A 184 -13.24 -17.83 -19.16
C TRP A 184 -12.51 -19.13 -18.77
N PHE A 185 -11.44 -19.07 -17.98
CA PHE A 185 -10.62 -20.24 -17.66
C PHE A 185 -11.26 -21.14 -16.59
N VAL A 186 -11.90 -20.52 -15.57
CA VAL A 186 -12.47 -21.28 -14.46
C VAL A 186 -13.86 -21.80 -14.81
N LEU A 187 -14.76 -20.95 -15.34
CA LEU A 187 -16.13 -21.33 -15.63
C LEU A 187 -16.33 -21.81 -17.08
N GLY A 188 -15.63 -21.21 -18.05
CA GLY A 188 -15.78 -21.58 -19.47
C GLY A 188 -15.00 -22.81 -19.90
N LEU A 189 -13.72 -22.90 -19.47
CA LEU A 189 -12.83 -24.03 -19.83
C LEU A 189 -12.70 -25.07 -18.70
N GLU A 190 -13.29 -24.81 -17.53
CA GLU A 190 -13.27 -25.71 -16.37
C GLU A 190 -11.84 -26.08 -15.89
N TRP A 191 -10.87 -25.16 -16.08
CA TRP A 191 -9.48 -25.39 -15.65
C TRP A 191 -9.29 -25.27 -14.12
N GLY A 192 -10.34 -25.00 -13.38
CA GLY A 192 -10.37 -24.98 -11.92
C GLY A 192 -9.29 -24.06 -11.31
N VAL A 193 -8.59 -24.58 -10.31
CA VAL A 193 -7.56 -23.86 -9.53
C VAL A 193 -6.41 -23.32 -10.39
N VAL A 194 -5.93 -24.12 -11.34
CA VAL A 194 -4.84 -23.73 -12.25
C VAL A 194 -5.29 -22.65 -13.22
N GLY A 195 -6.56 -22.69 -13.65
CA GLY A 195 -7.17 -21.65 -14.47
C GLY A 195 -7.13 -20.28 -13.80
N ALA A 196 -7.51 -20.21 -12.53
CA ALA A 196 -7.46 -18.99 -11.74
C ALA A 196 -6.03 -18.45 -11.58
N ALA A 197 -5.06 -19.34 -11.32
CA ALA A 197 -3.66 -18.94 -11.22
C ALA A 197 -3.12 -18.36 -12.54
N ARG A 198 -3.40 -19.02 -13.67
CA ARG A 198 -2.98 -18.56 -15.01
C ARG A 198 -3.64 -17.24 -15.41
N ALA A 199 -4.93 -17.07 -15.11
CA ALA A 199 -5.64 -15.82 -15.32
C ALA A 199 -4.93 -14.64 -14.64
N SER A 200 -4.56 -14.82 -13.39
CA SER A 200 -3.84 -13.80 -12.61
C SER A 200 -2.45 -13.50 -13.18
N VAL A 201 -1.68 -14.53 -13.58
CA VAL A 201 -0.35 -14.35 -14.19
C VAL A 201 -0.45 -13.54 -15.49
N ILE A 202 -1.36 -13.89 -16.41
CA ILE A 202 -1.54 -13.18 -17.67
C ILE A 202 -1.98 -11.74 -17.43
N ALA A 203 -2.86 -11.50 -16.45
CA ALA A 203 -3.31 -10.18 -16.06
C ALA A 203 -2.16 -9.30 -15.54
N GLU A 204 -1.30 -9.83 -14.69
CA GLU A 204 -0.11 -9.12 -14.16
C GLU A 204 0.87 -8.75 -15.28
N TRP A 205 1.15 -9.68 -16.21
CA TRP A 205 2.00 -9.39 -17.36
C TRP A 205 1.37 -8.37 -18.30
N THR A 206 0.06 -8.39 -18.48
CA THR A 206 -0.66 -7.37 -19.27
C THR A 206 -0.50 -5.99 -18.67
N GLY A 207 -0.71 -5.85 -17.36
CA GLY A 207 -0.51 -4.58 -16.67
C GLY A 207 0.93 -4.07 -16.76
N ALA A 208 1.91 -4.93 -16.53
CA ALA A 208 3.33 -4.58 -16.63
C ALA A 208 3.69 -4.13 -18.06
N LEU A 209 3.20 -4.84 -19.09
CA LEU A 209 3.44 -4.48 -20.49
C LEU A 209 2.83 -3.11 -20.85
N ILE A 210 1.58 -2.86 -20.44
CA ILE A 210 0.93 -1.55 -20.61
C ILE A 210 1.76 -0.47 -19.95
N GLY A 211 2.20 -0.69 -18.72
CA GLY A 211 3.07 0.25 -18.00
C GLY A 211 4.38 0.52 -18.76
N LEU A 212 5.07 -0.51 -19.23
CA LEU A 212 6.30 -0.36 -20.01
C LEU A 212 6.07 0.40 -21.32
N LEU A 213 4.98 0.16 -22.02
CA LEU A 213 4.64 0.90 -23.23
C LEU A 213 4.39 2.39 -22.96
N MET A 214 3.72 2.69 -21.83
CA MET A 214 3.44 4.06 -21.41
C MET A 214 4.71 4.83 -21.01
N THR A 215 5.78 4.16 -20.53
CA THR A 215 7.05 4.83 -20.18
C THR A 215 7.67 5.52 -21.39
N ARG A 216 7.59 4.93 -22.59
CA ARG A 216 8.12 5.51 -23.82
C ARG A 216 7.52 6.89 -24.09
N LYS A 217 6.20 7.04 -23.89
CA LYS A 217 5.51 8.32 -24.06
C LYS A 217 5.88 9.32 -22.97
N ALA A 218 5.94 8.88 -21.72
CA ALA A 218 6.28 9.75 -20.59
C ALA A 218 7.72 10.26 -20.67
N LEU A 219 8.67 9.43 -21.09
CA LEU A 219 10.08 9.80 -21.22
C LEU A 219 10.35 10.80 -22.36
N ARG A 220 9.44 10.94 -23.33
CA ARG A 220 9.56 11.99 -24.38
C ARG A 220 9.47 13.41 -23.83
N ALA A 221 8.81 13.58 -22.68
CA ALA A 221 8.70 14.88 -22.00
C ALA A 221 9.98 15.30 -21.27
N TYR A 222 10.94 14.40 -21.10
CA TYR A 222 12.18 14.63 -20.36
C TYR A 222 13.39 14.31 -21.25
N SER A 223 14.21 15.30 -21.55
CA SER A 223 15.47 15.10 -22.28
C SER A 223 16.50 14.36 -21.43
N GLY A 224 17.30 13.50 -22.02
CA GLY A 224 18.37 12.78 -21.31
C GLY A 224 18.64 11.40 -21.90
N HIS A 225 19.77 10.80 -21.54
CA HIS A 225 20.19 9.48 -21.97
C HIS A 225 20.43 8.57 -20.76
N ILE A 226 20.37 7.26 -20.99
CA ILE A 226 20.70 6.27 -19.94
C ILE A 226 22.21 6.27 -19.74
N ALA A 227 22.66 6.50 -18.51
CA ALA A 227 24.05 6.36 -18.13
C ALA A 227 24.38 4.90 -17.80
N TRP A 228 24.63 4.08 -18.83
CA TRP A 228 24.88 2.65 -18.67
C TRP A 228 26.05 2.35 -17.72
N ALA A 229 27.11 3.14 -17.77
CA ALA A 229 28.24 3.02 -16.86
C ALA A 229 27.84 3.20 -15.39
N ALA A 230 26.89 4.08 -15.10
CA ALA A 230 26.40 4.31 -13.75
C ALA A 230 25.67 3.08 -13.16
N LEU A 231 25.03 2.25 -14.00
CA LEU A 231 24.37 1.02 -13.55
C LEU A 231 25.34 -0.04 -13.04
N ALA A 232 26.59 -0.03 -13.51
CA ALA A 232 27.63 -0.94 -13.04
C ALA A 232 28.27 -0.48 -11.72
N LEU A 233 28.03 0.78 -11.31
CA LEU A 233 28.63 1.36 -10.11
C LEU A 233 27.76 1.13 -8.89
N TRP A 234 28.26 0.44 -7.87
CA TRP A 234 27.57 0.24 -6.58
C TRP A 234 27.08 1.55 -5.94
N GLN A 235 27.84 2.60 -6.09
CA GLN A 235 27.50 3.93 -5.54
C GLN A 235 26.16 4.46 -6.05
N SER A 236 25.77 4.14 -7.29
CA SER A 236 24.49 4.55 -7.86
C SER A 236 23.29 3.79 -7.29
N TRP A 237 23.48 2.57 -6.80
CA TRP A 237 22.45 1.71 -6.20
C TRP A 237 22.25 1.98 -4.72
N ARG A 238 23.32 2.36 -4.02
CA ARG A 238 23.34 2.51 -2.56
C ARG A 238 22.19 3.38 -2.02
N PRO A 239 21.86 4.58 -2.60
CA PRO A 239 20.76 5.40 -2.11
C PRO A 239 19.40 4.71 -2.27
N LEU A 240 19.15 4.12 -3.43
CA LEU A 240 17.90 3.42 -3.73
C LEU A 240 17.71 2.22 -2.79
N LEU A 241 18.73 1.39 -2.63
CA LEU A 241 18.67 0.21 -1.75
C LEU A 241 18.52 0.60 -0.28
N ALA A 242 19.18 1.67 0.17
CA ALA A 242 19.05 2.17 1.54
C ALA A 242 17.63 2.63 1.85
N VAL A 243 17.02 3.42 0.95
CA VAL A 243 15.63 3.89 1.09
C VAL A 243 14.66 2.70 1.09
N ASN A 244 14.81 1.78 0.14
CA ASN A 244 13.95 0.60 0.04
C ASN A 244 14.06 -0.30 1.28
N ARG A 245 15.26 -0.55 1.79
CA ARG A 245 15.49 -1.29 3.04
C ARG A 245 14.78 -0.62 4.23
N ASP A 246 14.92 0.70 4.36
CA ASP A 246 14.36 1.43 5.49
C ASP A 246 12.81 1.45 5.44
N ILE A 247 12.22 1.57 4.23
CA ILE A 247 10.77 1.42 4.02
C ILE A 247 10.32 -0.02 4.35
N PHE A 248 11.08 -1.03 3.92
CA PHE A 248 10.77 -2.42 4.22
C PHE A 248 10.73 -2.70 5.74
N ILE A 249 11.76 -2.27 6.48
CA ILE A 249 11.80 -2.42 7.94
C ILE A 249 10.62 -1.70 8.60
N ARG A 250 10.33 -0.47 8.18
CA ARG A 250 9.17 0.30 8.67
C ARG A 250 7.85 -0.46 8.41
N SER A 251 7.69 -1.06 7.22
CA SER A 251 6.49 -1.79 6.85
C SER A 251 6.34 -3.09 7.65
N LEU A 252 7.43 -3.79 7.93
CA LEU A 252 7.42 -4.96 8.83
C LEU A 252 6.99 -4.59 10.25
N LEU A 253 7.51 -3.48 10.79
CA LEU A 253 7.11 -2.99 12.12
C LEU A 253 5.62 -2.63 12.15
N LEU A 254 5.11 -1.97 11.12
CA LEU A 254 3.68 -1.66 11.00
C LEU A 254 2.84 -2.94 10.99
N GLN A 255 3.22 -3.92 10.16
CA GLN A 255 2.50 -5.18 10.06
C GLN A 255 2.55 -6.00 11.35
N SER A 256 3.66 -5.94 12.08
CA SER A 256 3.78 -6.60 13.37
C SER A 256 2.77 -6.08 14.39
N VAL A 257 2.47 -4.77 14.38
CA VAL A 257 1.43 -4.19 15.25
C VAL A 257 0.05 -4.73 14.88
N PHE A 258 -0.31 -4.75 13.58
CA PHE A 258 -1.59 -5.34 13.14
C PHE A 258 -1.71 -6.81 13.49
N PHE A 259 -0.62 -7.57 13.33
CA PHE A 259 -0.58 -8.98 13.70
C PHE A 259 -0.80 -9.19 15.20
N LEU A 260 -0.14 -8.40 16.05
CA LEU A 260 -0.33 -8.46 17.51
C LEU A 260 -1.76 -8.11 17.92
N ILE A 261 -2.40 -7.13 17.27
CA ILE A 261 -3.81 -6.79 17.51
C ILE A 261 -4.71 -7.98 17.18
N THR A 262 -4.47 -8.65 16.05
CA THR A 262 -5.24 -9.84 15.65
C THR A 262 -5.06 -10.98 16.64
N VAL A 263 -3.83 -11.27 17.05
CA VAL A 263 -3.50 -12.33 18.03
C VAL A 263 -4.15 -12.05 19.38
N GLN A 264 -4.09 -10.81 19.87
CA GLN A 264 -4.75 -10.44 21.14
C GLN A 264 -6.28 -10.51 21.02
N GLY A 265 -6.84 -10.06 19.89
CA GLY A 265 -8.28 -10.18 19.63
C GLY A 265 -8.76 -11.62 19.66
N ALA A 266 -8.00 -12.56 19.10
CA ALA A 266 -8.31 -13.98 19.10
C ALA A 266 -8.37 -14.59 20.54
N ARG A 267 -7.55 -14.06 21.46
CA ARG A 267 -7.57 -14.50 22.87
C ARG A 267 -8.80 -14.04 23.64
N LEU A 268 -9.54 -13.06 23.12
CA LEU A 268 -10.73 -12.49 23.75
C LEU A 268 -12.03 -13.21 23.35
N GLY A 269 -11.95 -14.22 22.50
CA GLY A 269 -13.06 -15.06 22.06
C GLY A 269 -13.47 -14.85 20.61
N ASP A 270 -14.18 -15.84 20.06
CA ASP A 270 -14.51 -15.93 18.63
C ASP A 270 -15.39 -14.77 18.14
N ALA A 271 -16.39 -14.36 18.91
CA ALA A 271 -17.24 -13.22 18.56
C ALA A 271 -16.45 -11.92 18.52
N THR A 272 -15.49 -11.74 19.44
CA THR A 272 -14.63 -10.54 19.50
C THR A 272 -13.69 -10.46 18.31
N VAL A 273 -13.01 -11.55 17.95
CA VAL A 273 -12.10 -11.54 16.81
C VAL A 273 -12.86 -11.33 15.50
N ALA A 274 -14.06 -11.93 15.36
CA ALA A 274 -14.92 -11.71 14.20
C ALA A 274 -15.39 -10.24 14.12
N ALA A 275 -15.87 -9.67 15.22
CA ALA A 275 -16.27 -8.27 15.28
C ALA A 275 -15.11 -7.31 14.94
N ASN A 276 -13.91 -7.54 15.47
CA ASN A 276 -12.73 -6.77 15.16
C ASN A 276 -12.37 -6.86 13.67
N ALA A 277 -12.50 -8.04 13.05
CA ALA A 277 -12.26 -8.20 11.61
C ALA A 277 -13.23 -7.36 10.77
N LEU A 278 -14.52 -7.32 11.13
CA LEU A 278 -15.50 -6.47 10.44
C LEU A 278 -15.16 -4.98 10.55
N LEU A 279 -14.76 -4.53 11.74
CA LEU A 279 -14.35 -3.14 11.97
C LEU A 279 -13.05 -2.80 11.22
N LEU A 280 -12.10 -3.72 11.16
CA LEU A 280 -10.86 -3.54 10.38
C LEU A 280 -11.12 -3.44 8.87
N ASN A 281 -12.20 -4.04 8.34
CA ASN A 281 -12.62 -3.80 6.96
C ASN A 281 -13.02 -2.33 6.74
N GLY A 282 -13.66 -1.69 7.73
CA GLY A 282 -13.96 -0.25 7.69
C GLY A 282 -12.70 0.61 7.71
N LEU A 283 -11.70 0.22 8.51
CA LEU A 283 -10.38 0.85 8.47
C LEU A 283 -9.74 0.72 7.09
N LEU A 284 -9.77 -0.47 6.50
CA LEU A 284 -9.18 -0.73 5.19
C LEU A 284 -9.83 0.14 4.10
N LEU A 285 -11.16 0.29 4.12
CA LEU A 285 -11.89 1.17 3.21
C LEU A 285 -11.42 2.63 3.35
N THR A 286 -11.30 3.11 4.59
CA THR A 286 -10.79 4.46 4.90
C THR A 286 -9.35 4.63 4.42
N ALA A 287 -8.49 3.65 4.68
CA ALA A 287 -7.10 3.66 4.29
C ALA A 287 -6.95 3.76 2.77
N HIS A 288 -7.71 2.98 1.98
CA HIS A 288 -7.65 3.06 0.51
C HIS A 288 -8.00 4.45 -0.04
N ALA A 289 -8.95 5.15 0.59
CA ALA A 289 -9.31 6.51 0.19
C ALA A 289 -8.24 7.54 0.59
N LEU A 290 -7.77 7.49 1.84
CA LEU A 290 -6.75 8.41 2.35
C LEU A 290 -5.38 8.18 1.70
N ASP A 291 -5.02 6.95 1.36
CA ASP A 291 -3.81 6.63 0.61
C ASP A 291 -3.78 7.29 -0.77
N GLY A 292 -4.93 7.44 -1.44
CA GLY A 292 -4.98 8.17 -2.69
C GLY A 292 -4.55 9.64 -2.55
N LEU A 293 -4.93 10.30 -1.45
CA LEU A 293 -4.47 11.65 -1.13
C LEU A 293 -3.00 11.67 -0.69
N ALA A 294 -2.56 10.66 0.07
CA ALA A 294 -1.14 10.50 0.44
C ALA A 294 -0.25 10.32 -0.79
N HIS A 295 -0.68 9.60 -1.83
CA HIS A 295 0.04 9.48 -3.10
C HIS A 295 0.19 10.84 -3.82
N ALA A 296 -0.82 11.72 -3.74
CA ALA A 296 -0.69 13.08 -4.25
C ALA A 296 0.37 13.88 -3.46
N VAL A 297 0.43 13.71 -2.13
CA VAL A 297 1.48 14.31 -1.28
C VAL A 297 2.86 13.78 -1.67
N GLU A 298 3.03 12.45 -1.83
CA GLU A 298 4.28 11.82 -2.27
C GLU A 298 4.82 12.51 -3.55
N ALA A 299 3.97 12.63 -4.57
CA ALA A 299 4.35 13.16 -5.86
C ALA A 299 4.62 14.67 -5.84
N LEU A 300 3.71 15.45 -5.26
CA LEU A 300 3.80 16.92 -5.28
C LEU A 300 4.89 17.44 -4.35
N CYS A 301 5.01 16.89 -3.15
CA CYS A 301 6.06 17.29 -2.21
C CYS A 301 7.44 16.84 -2.69
N GLY A 302 7.57 15.61 -3.22
CA GLY A 302 8.83 15.15 -3.81
C GLY A 302 9.28 16.02 -4.98
N HIS A 303 8.35 16.41 -5.85
CA HIS A 303 8.64 17.32 -6.97
C HIS A 303 9.06 18.71 -6.47
N ALA A 304 8.34 19.28 -5.50
CA ALA A 304 8.66 20.58 -4.92
C ALA A 304 10.04 20.59 -4.23
N ILE A 305 10.39 19.52 -3.54
CA ILE A 305 11.70 19.34 -2.91
C ILE A 305 12.79 19.23 -4.00
N GLY A 306 12.55 18.45 -5.05
CA GLY A 306 13.45 18.32 -6.19
C GLY A 306 13.70 19.65 -6.89
N ALA A 307 12.65 20.44 -7.11
CA ALA A 307 12.71 21.79 -7.71
C ALA A 307 13.24 22.86 -6.75
N ARG A 308 13.46 22.55 -5.46
CA ARG A 308 13.80 23.49 -4.40
C ARG A 308 12.77 24.62 -4.21
N ASP A 309 11.50 24.35 -4.50
CA ASP A 309 10.39 25.31 -4.39
C ASP A 309 9.66 25.13 -3.05
N ARG A 310 9.99 26.00 -2.09
CA ARG A 310 9.41 26.00 -0.72
C ARG A 310 7.93 26.36 -0.72
N ASP A 311 7.51 27.25 -1.59
CA ASP A 311 6.14 27.71 -1.67
C ASP A 311 5.23 26.64 -2.29
N ALA A 312 5.70 25.94 -3.33
CA ALA A 312 5.01 24.78 -3.88
C ALA A 312 4.87 23.65 -2.86
N LEU A 313 5.92 23.38 -2.06
CA LEU A 313 5.86 22.39 -0.98
C LEU A 313 4.78 22.76 0.06
N ARG A 314 4.79 24.01 0.52
CA ARG A 314 3.82 24.50 1.50
C ARG A 314 2.39 24.44 0.96
N ARG A 315 2.14 24.98 -0.26
CA ARG A 315 0.82 24.95 -0.90
C ARG A 315 0.29 23.52 -1.07
N SER A 316 1.14 22.61 -1.56
CA SER A 316 0.77 21.20 -1.73
C SER A 316 0.36 20.55 -0.42
N LEU A 317 1.10 20.79 0.66
CA LEU A 317 0.77 20.26 1.99
C LEU A 317 -0.53 20.87 2.54
N VAL A 318 -0.71 22.19 2.45
CA VAL A 318 -1.93 22.84 2.96
C VAL A 318 -3.18 22.32 2.26
N VAL A 319 -3.15 22.23 0.92
CA VAL A 319 -4.29 21.76 0.14
C VAL A 319 -4.55 20.28 0.36
N ALA A 320 -3.50 19.44 0.37
CA ALA A 320 -3.69 18.01 0.61
C ALA A 320 -4.16 17.73 2.03
N CYS A 321 -3.63 18.41 3.06
CA CYS A 321 -4.10 18.33 4.44
C CYS A 321 -5.58 18.68 4.57
N GLY A 322 -6.02 19.77 3.95
CA GLY A 322 -7.42 20.17 3.98
C GLY A 322 -8.36 19.12 3.37
N TRP A 323 -8.03 18.59 2.19
CA TRP A 323 -8.84 17.53 1.57
C TRP A 323 -8.81 16.23 2.37
N SER A 324 -7.67 15.86 2.93
CA SER A 324 -7.56 14.66 3.75
C SER A 324 -8.36 14.77 5.05
N LEU A 325 -8.38 15.96 5.67
CA LEU A 325 -9.24 16.23 6.82
C LEU A 325 -10.72 16.17 6.46
N LEU A 326 -11.13 16.76 5.33
CA LEU A 326 -12.51 16.69 4.86
C LEU A 326 -12.92 15.24 4.57
N ALA A 327 -12.07 14.46 3.91
CA ALA A 327 -12.32 13.05 3.66
C ALA A 327 -12.42 12.25 4.96
N SER A 328 -11.50 12.45 5.92
CA SER A 328 -11.51 11.74 7.20
C SER A 328 -12.72 12.12 8.06
N LEU A 329 -13.14 13.39 8.02
CA LEU A 329 -14.39 13.83 8.67
C LEU A 329 -15.60 13.16 8.02
N GLY A 330 -15.62 13.06 6.68
CA GLY A 330 -16.68 12.36 5.94
C GLY A 330 -16.79 10.90 6.37
N PHE A 331 -15.65 10.17 6.48
CA PHE A 331 -15.64 8.79 6.97
C PHE A 331 -16.05 8.68 8.44
N ALA A 332 -15.61 9.59 9.30
CA ALA A 332 -16.01 9.60 10.71
C ALA A 332 -17.53 9.78 10.84
N VAL A 333 -18.12 10.72 10.11
CA VAL A 333 -19.56 10.95 10.04
C VAL A 333 -20.28 9.73 9.47
N LEU A 334 -19.76 9.14 8.38
CA LEU A 334 -20.32 7.93 7.77
C LEU A 334 -20.41 6.78 8.79
N PHE A 335 -19.31 6.50 9.50
CA PHE A 335 -19.31 5.41 10.49
C PHE A 335 -20.16 5.76 11.73
N LEU A 336 -20.27 7.02 12.11
CA LEU A 336 -21.12 7.43 13.23
C LEU A 336 -22.61 7.21 12.93
N PHE A 337 -23.07 7.55 11.72
CA PHE A 337 -24.48 7.49 11.36
C PHE A 337 -24.89 6.22 10.60
N ALA A 338 -24.01 5.66 9.77
CA ALA A 338 -24.27 4.49 8.96
C ALA A 338 -23.43 3.26 9.36
N GLY A 339 -22.68 3.33 10.47
CA GLY A 339 -21.80 2.25 10.90
C GLY A 339 -22.56 0.99 11.30
N HIS A 340 -23.79 1.10 11.85
CA HIS A 340 -24.63 -0.04 12.13
C HIS A 340 -24.99 -0.79 10.84
N LEU A 341 -25.46 -0.06 9.82
CA LEU A 341 -25.77 -0.62 8.51
C LEU A 341 -24.52 -1.28 7.88
N PHE A 342 -23.35 -0.62 7.98
CA PHE A 342 -22.08 -1.18 7.50
C PHE A 342 -21.73 -2.52 8.13
N ILE A 343 -21.99 -2.71 9.42
CA ILE A 343 -21.78 -3.97 10.14
C ILE A 343 -22.85 -5.01 9.73
N GLU A 344 -24.12 -4.61 9.67
CA GLU A 344 -25.23 -5.48 9.30
C GLU A 344 -25.10 -6.05 7.89
N MET A 345 -24.52 -5.28 6.95
CA MET A 345 -24.23 -5.76 5.60
C MET A 345 -23.13 -6.82 5.52
N GLN A 346 -22.30 -6.95 6.56
CA GLN A 346 -21.15 -7.86 6.56
C GLN A 346 -21.45 -9.21 7.22
N THR A 347 -22.42 -9.28 8.15
CA THR A 347 -22.74 -10.52 8.88
C THR A 347 -24.18 -10.53 9.37
N ASP A 348 -24.77 -11.74 9.42
CA ASP A 348 -26.09 -11.99 10.03
C ASP A 348 -25.98 -12.55 11.44
N ILE A 349 -24.78 -12.79 11.94
CA ILE A 349 -24.55 -13.38 13.26
C ILE A 349 -24.77 -12.33 14.34
N GLN A 350 -25.88 -12.43 15.09
CA GLN A 350 -26.31 -11.42 16.06
C GLN A 350 -25.23 -11.11 17.12
N ASN A 351 -24.62 -12.13 17.71
CA ASN A 351 -23.59 -11.96 18.72
C ASN A 351 -22.35 -11.17 18.20
N VAL A 352 -22.00 -11.36 16.92
CA VAL A 352 -20.91 -10.62 16.29
C VAL A 352 -21.31 -9.18 16.02
N ARG A 353 -22.57 -8.94 15.57
CA ARG A 353 -23.13 -7.58 15.38
C ARG A 353 -23.10 -6.79 16.68
N ASP A 354 -23.68 -7.38 17.75
CA ASP A 354 -23.77 -6.72 19.07
C ASP A 354 -22.38 -6.37 19.61
N THR A 355 -21.43 -7.29 19.45
CA THR A 355 -20.04 -7.05 19.83
C THR A 355 -19.43 -5.92 18.99
N ALA A 356 -19.63 -5.90 17.66
CA ALA A 356 -19.08 -4.88 16.78
C ALA A 356 -19.67 -3.50 17.07
N PHE A 357 -20.95 -3.40 17.41
CA PHE A 357 -21.60 -2.13 17.76
C PHE A 357 -20.98 -1.47 18.99
N VAL A 358 -20.55 -2.24 19.97
CA VAL A 358 -19.85 -1.72 21.17
C VAL A 358 -18.55 -0.98 20.78
N TYR A 359 -17.83 -1.47 19.76
CA TYR A 359 -16.53 -0.93 19.35
C TYR A 359 -16.61 0.02 18.14
N LEU A 360 -17.78 0.22 17.56
CA LEU A 360 -18.01 1.12 16.44
C LEU A 360 -17.52 2.57 16.68
N PRO A 361 -17.67 3.16 17.90
CA PRO A 361 -17.15 4.50 18.17
C PRO A 361 -15.64 4.64 17.95
N TYR A 362 -14.86 3.58 18.22
CA TYR A 362 -13.42 3.58 17.93
C TYR A 362 -13.14 3.65 16.43
N LEU A 363 -13.91 2.90 15.62
CA LEU A 363 -13.81 2.97 14.16
C LEU A 363 -14.20 4.37 13.64
N ALA A 364 -15.23 5.00 14.21
CA ALA A 364 -15.64 6.36 13.82
C ALA A 364 -14.58 7.42 14.14
N ALA A 365 -13.86 7.29 15.26
CA ALA A 365 -12.77 8.20 15.65
C ALA A 365 -11.49 7.98 14.82
N LEU A 366 -11.26 6.78 14.32
CA LEU A 366 -10.02 6.35 13.71
C LEU A 366 -9.60 7.17 12.48
N PRO A 367 -10.48 7.53 11.51
CA PRO A 367 -10.09 8.35 10.35
C PRO A 367 -9.48 9.69 10.73
N LEU A 368 -10.04 10.36 11.75
CA LEU A 368 -9.57 11.67 12.21
C LEU A 368 -8.18 11.61 12.87
N ILE A 369 -7.88 10.48 13.52
CA ILE A 369 -6.61 10.25 14.18
C ILE A 369 -5.55 9.78 13.18
N ALA A 370 -5.93 8.85 12.31
CA ALA A 370 -5.01 8.18 11.39
C ALA A 370 -4.58 9.05 10.20
N VAL A 371 -5.39 10.04 9.79
CA VAL A 371 -5.14 10.89 8.61
C VAL A 371 -3.76 11.52 8.62
N TRP A 372 -3.28 11.96 9.78
CA TRP A 372 -1.97 12.61 9.92
C TRP A 372 -0.82 11.67 9.60
N SER A 373 -0.95 10.38 9.98
CA SER A 373 0.08 9.38 9.69
C SER A 373 0.17 9.08 8.19
N TYR A 374 -0.94 9.03 7.46
CA TYR A 374 -0.94 8.85 6.00
C TYR A 374 -0.31 10.03 5.27
N LEU A 375 -0.66 11.27 5.67
CA LEU A 375 -0.09 12.48 5.08
C LEU A 375 1.42 12.60 5.32
N LEU A 376 1.86 12.33 6.55
CA LEU A 376 3.27 12.35 6.90
C LEU A 376 4.05 11.27 6.18
N ASP A 377 3.50 10.06 6.06
CA ASP A 377 4.12 9.02 5.24
C ASP A 377 4.33 9.51 3.80
N GLY A 378 3.30 10.10 3.17
CA GLY A 378 3.42 10.67 1.84
C GLY A 378 4.52 11.72 1.73
N LEU A 379 4.61 12.63 2.69
CA LEU A 379 5.66 13.66 2.73
C LEU A 379 7.06 13.04 2.83
N PHE A 380 7.27 12.10 3.75
CA PHE A 380 8.58 11.48 3.97
C PHE A 380 9.00 10.58 2.80
N ILE A 381 8.06 9.88 2.16
CA ILE A 381 8.33 9.09 0.94
C ILE A 381 8.75 10.03 -0.20
N GLY A 382 7.99 11.10 -0.47
CA GLY A 382 8.33 12.09 -1.48
C GLY A 382 9.69 12.76 -1.23
N ALA A 383 10.02 13.00 0.04
CA ALA A 383 11.30 13.55 0.45
C ALA A 383 12.45 12.52 0.46
N THR A 384 12.19 11.22 0.16
CA THR A 384 13.15 10.11 0.29
C THR A 384 13.78 9.98 1.69
N ARG A 385 13.04 10.39 2.74
CA ARG A 385 13.47 10.37 4.15
C ARG A 385 13.03 9.09 4.87
N ALA A 386 13.29 7.93 4.23
CA ALA A 386 12.88 6.62 4.74
C ALA A 386 13.55 6.24 6.07
N ARG A 387 14.80 6.69 6.30
CA ARG A 387 15.51 6.46 7.59
C ARG A 387 14.76 7.09 8.76
N GLU A 388 14.28 8.31 8.58
CA GLU A 388 13.50 9.02 9.57
C GLU A 388 12.15 8.34 9.82
N MET A 389 11.48 7.86 8.76
CA MET A 389 10.25 7.07 8.87
C MET A 389 10.46 5.78 9.67
N ARG A 390 11.52 5.01 9.36
CA ARG A 390 11.86 3.79 10.09
C ARG A 390 12.13 4.08 11.56
N ASN A 391 12.94 5.11 11.85
CA ASN A 391 13.27 5.47 13.23
C ASN A 391 12.04 5.96 14.00
N GLY A 392 11.16 6.76 13.36
CA GLY A 392 9.89 7.19 13.93
C GLY A 392 8.98 5.99 14.24
N MET A 393 8.90 4.99 13.35
CA MET A 393 8.12 3.78 13.58
C MET A 393 8.70 2.93 14.71
N LEU A 394 10.03 2.75 14.77
CA LEU A 394 10.69 2.07 15.89
C LEU A 394 10.37 2.74 17.22
N LEU A 395 10.50 4.07 17.29
CA LEU A 395 10.16 4.82 18.48
C LEU A 395 8.69 4.68 18.86
N THR A 396 7.79 4.72 17.87
CA THR A 396 6.35 4.51 18.07
C THR A 396 6.07 3.14 18.70
N VAL A 397 6.67 2.07 18.18
CA VAL A 397 6.49 0.70 18.71
C VAL A 397 7.03 0.59 20.13
N ILE A 398 8.24 1.13 20.39
CA ILE A 398 8.84 1.11 21.73
C ILE A 398 7.96 1.86 22.74
N LEU A 399 7.46 3.05 22.39
CA LEU A 399 6.57 3.82 23.25
C LEU A 399 5.21 3.14 23.46
N LEU A 400 4.74 2.37 22.48
CA LEU A 400 3.44 1.67 22.55
C LEU A 400 3.46 0.51 23.55
N LEU A 401 4.57 -0.22 23.67
CA LEU A 401 4.65 -1.46 24.45
C LEU A 401 4.16 -1.33 25.91
N PRO A 402 4.59 -0.31 26.68
CA PRO A 402 4.12 -0.15 28.08
C PRO A 402 2.60 0.06 28.15
N PHE A 403 2.04 0.84 27.22
CA PHE A 403 0.59 1.07 27.17
C PHE A 403 -0.17 -0.17 26.75
N ALA A 404 0.33 -0.89 25.75
CA ALA A 404 -0.26 -2.14 25.30
C ALA A 404 -0.31 -3.16 26.44
N TRP A 405 0.73 -3.21 27.28
CA TRP A 405 0.75 -4.07 28.47
C TRP A 405 -0.22 -3.60 29.56
N ALA A 406 -0.21 -2.30 29.89
CA ALA A 406 -1.05 -1.74 30.94
C ALA A 406 -2.57 -1.82 30.62
N LEU A 407 -2.93 -1.74 29.34
CA LEU A 407 -4.32 -1.74 28.87
C LEU A 407 -4.90 -3.16 28.66
N GLN A 408 -4.12 -4.23 28.82
CA GLN A 408 -4.59 -5.61 28.61
C GLN A 408 -5.77 -5.97 29.52
N GLY A 409 -5.81 -5.44 30.74
CA GLY A 409 -6.89 -5.68 31.70
C GLY A 409 -8.26 -5.13 31.26
N LEU A 410 -8.31 -4.24 30.26
CA LEU A 410 -9.55 -3.68 29.71
C LEU A 410 -10.13 -4.53 28.56
N GLY A 411 -9.58 -5.72 28.29
CA GLY A 411 -10.05 -6.61 27.23
C GLY A 411 -10.01 -5.92 25.85
N ASN A 412 -11.09 -6.05 25.06
CA ASN A 412 -11.13 -5.51 23.72
C ASN A 412 -11.17 -3.97 23.67
N HIS A 413 -11.67 -3.29 24.69
CA HIS A 413 -11.53 -1.83 24.82
C HIS A 413 -10.07 -1.43 24.91
N GLY A 414 -9.27 -2.14 25.71
CA GLY A 414 -7.82 -1.91 25.81
C GLY A 414 -7.10 -2.10 24.48
N LEU A 415 -7.52 -3.10 23.69
CA LEU A 415 -6.98 -3.36 22.36
C LEU A 415 -7.26 -2.18 21.40
N TRP A 416 -8.50 -1.69 21.33
CA TRP A 416 -8.86 -0.56 20.47
C TRP A 416 -8.21 0.75 20.91
N ILE A 417 -8.14 1.01 22.23
CA ILE A 417 -7.42 2.18 22.77
C ILE A 417 -5.93 2.08 22.40
N THR A 418 -5.32 0.92 22.53
CA THR A 418 -3.93 0.69 22.13
C THR A 418 -3.73 0.97 20.63
N PHE A 419 -4.67 0.57 19.79
CA PHE A 419 -4.62 0.82 18.35
C PHE A 419 -4.75 2.31 18.00
N LEU A 420 -5.70 3.04 18.63
CA LEU A 420 -5.81 4.48 18.47
C LEU A 420 -4.54 5.19 18.95
N LEU A 421 -4.01 4.79 20.11
CA LEU A 421 -2.77 5.32 20.64
C LEU A 421 -1.58 5.07 19.70
N PHE A 422 -1.52 3.89 19.06
CA PHE A 422 -0.53 3.62 18.02
C PHE A 422 -0.59 4.65 16.89
N MET A 423 -1.79 4.98 16.40
CA MET A 423 -1.96 5.98 15.33
C MET A 423 -1.58 7.39 15.81
N VAL A 424 -1.90 7.74 17.05
CA VAL A 424 -1.49 9.02 17.65
C VAL A 424 0.02 9.11 17.78
N LEU A 425 0.66 8.11 18.36
CA LEU A 425 2.11 8.08 18.56
C LEU A 425 2.86 8.12 17.23
N ARG A 426 2.38 7.37 16.21
CA ARG A 426 2.94 7.39 14.87
C ARG A 426 2.85 8.78 14.23
N SER A 427 1.73 9.46 14.39
CA SER A 427 1.54 10.83 13.89
C SER A 427 2.42 11.82 14.66
N ALA A 428 2.52 11.69 16.00
CA ALA A 428 3.31 12.56 16.84
C ALA A 428 4.82 12.41 16.58
N THR A 429 5.34 11.20 16.49
CA THR A 429 6.77 10.95 16.23
C THR A 429 7.18 11.48 14.86
N LEU A 430 6.43 11.18 13.81
CA LEU A 430 6.72 11.70 12.46
C LEU A 430 6.48 13.20 12.37
N GLY A 431 5.44 13.73 13.03
CA GLY A 431 5.15 15.16 13.09
C GLY A 431 6.26 15.95 13.78
N THR A 432 6.81 15.44 14.87
CA THR A 432 7.95 16.04 15.56
C THR A 432 9.19 16.07 14.67
N ILE A 433 9.50 14.95 14.00
CA ILE A 433 10.61 14.88 13.05
C ILE A 433 10.39 15.88 11.89
N ALA A 434 9.17 15.95 11.35
CA ALA A 434 8.83 16.88 10.28
C ALA A 434 9.00 18.35 10.71
N TRP A 435 8.59 18.67 11.94
CA TRP A 435 8.77 20.00 12.52
C TRP A 435 10.25 20.39 12.69
N VAL A 436 11.08 19.47 13.19
CA VAL A 436 12.53 19.67 13.31
C VAL A 436 13.17 19.87 11.93
N LEU A 437 12.82 19.04 10.93
CA LEU A 437 13.32 19.19 9.57
C LEU A 437 12.90 20.52 8.92
N ARG A 438 11.69 20.99 9.21
CA ARG A 438 11.23 22.30 8.73
C ARG A 438 12.06 23.44 9.30
N ASN A 439 12.30 23.43 10.61
CA ASN A 439 13.00 24.51 11.31
C ASN A 439 14.48 24.60 10.92
N ASN A 440 15.10 23.48 10.60
CA ASN A 440 16.52 23.39 10.22
C ASN A 440 16.74 23.38 8.68
N ASP A 441 15.72 23.74 7.90
CA ASP A 441 15.72 23.66 6.42
C ASP A 441 16.11 22.26 5.87
N GLY A 442 15.93 21.24 6.69
CA GLY A 442 16.35 19.88 6.42
C GLY A 442 15.67 19.21 5.22
N TRP A 443 14.51 19.71 4.78
CA TRP A 443 13.82 19.20 3.59
C TRP A 443 14.61 19.46 2.29
N PHE A 444 15.39 20.55 2.24
CA PHE A 444 16.16 20.99 1.08
C PHE A 444 17.66 20.78 1.26
N ALA A 445 18.11 20.40 2.45
CA ALA A 445 19.49 20.02 2.68
C ALA A 445 19.78 18.74 1.89
N GLY A 446 20.59 18.83 0.84
CA GLY A 446 21.09 17.67 0.12
C GLY A 446 21.80 16.74 1.09
N ARG A 447 21.46 15.45 1.12
CA ARG A 447 22.31 14.46 1.79
C ARG A 447 23.64 14.46 1.04
N VAL A 448 24.70 14.99 1.66
CA VAL A 448 26.05 14.65 1.27
C VAL A 448 26.23 13.17 1.62
N HIS A 449 26.21 12.32 0.59
CA HIS A 449 26.48 10.88 0.69
C HIS A 449 27.90 10.58 0.28
#